data_9bd0101a4a8d357d9b0d4a8064201062
#
_entry.id   9bd0101a4a8d357d9b0d4a8064201062
#
_cell.length_a   1.000
_cell.length_b   1.000
_cell.length_c   1.000
_cell.angle_alpha   90.00
_cell.angle_beta   90.00
_cell.angle_gamma   90.00
#
_symmetry.space_group_name_H-M   'P 1'
#
loop_
_entity.id
_entity.type
_entity.pdbx_description
1 polymer ?
#
loop_
_entity_poly.entity_id
_entity_poly.type
_entity_poly.pdbx_seq_one_letter_code
_entity_poly.pdbx_strand_id
1 'polypeptide(L)'
;MNDVLTTRVAALQVDTCIGDTQYNLARCKALVEDACQAGAQWIALPEFFNTGVSWQPSLVNAIEDENGPSAQLLQSLSSQHKVVLGGSFLCRLADGSVRNRYQCYNRGELVGHHDKDLPTMWESAFYEGGDAGDTGELGVIDGVRVGTAVCWEFLRTATSRRLRGKVDVIIGGSHWWSIPENWPVLYSWLEPANRENSLKTVQDTARLVGAPIIHASHCNDFSCPMPGLPLTYRGHLEGQAAVIDGQGKLIAHRTYEQGPGVVLAEICMQEIEPAAPVPDRFWLRRRGLIPAFSWHLHGVLGRRWYKQNVKGRQPSVATVEAPAQ
;
A
#
# COMPACT_ATOMS: atom_id res chain seq x y z
N MET A 1 -37.94 -0.26 2.10
CA MET A 1 -36.61 0.04 1.53
C MET A 1 -35.70 0.11 2.73
N ASN A 2 -34.78 -0.83 2.89
CA ASN A 2 -33.72 -0.68 3.90
C ASN A 2 -32.87 0.51 3.47
N ASP A 3 -32.77 1.53 4.31
CA ASP A 3 -31.83 2.62 4.08
C ASP A 3 -30.44 2.01 3.96
N VAL A 4 -29.87 2.10 2.76
CA VAL A 4 -28.50 1.63 2.50
C VAL A 4 -27.58 2.55 3.28
N LEU A 5 -27.00 2.02 4.36
CA LEU A 5 -26.12 2.80 5.23
C LEU A 5 -24.86 3.15 4.44
N THR A 6 -24.69 4.43 4.14
CA THR A 6 -23.44 4.94 3.54
C THR A 6 -22.48 5.35 4.62
N THR A 7 -21.20 5.12 4.37
CA THR A 7 -20.09 5.48 5.28
C THR A 7 -19.16 6.45 4.57
N ARG A 8 -18.79 7.53 5.27
CA ARG A 8 -17.79 8.48 4.75
C ARG A 8 -16.40 7.93 4.95
N VAL A 9 -15.68 7.79 3.85
CA VAL A 9 -14.35 7.18 3.80
C VAL A 9 -13.32 8.13 3.21
N ALA A 10 -12.04 7.90 3.54
CA ALA A 10 -10.92 8.66 3.00
C ALA A 10 -9.81 7.75 2.50
N ALA A 11 -9.32 8.00 1.29
CA ALA A 11 -8.07 7.48 0.79
C ALA A 11 -7.02 8.61 0.78
N LEU A 12 -5.86 8.39 1.41
CA LEU A 12 -4.84 9.42 1.52
C LEU A 12 -3.84 9.32 0.36
N GLN A 13 -3.52 10.45 -0.24
CA GLN A 13 -2.39 10.61 -1.14
C GLN A 13 -1.27 11.33 -0.40
N VAL A 14 -0.14 10.64 -0.21
CA VAL A 14 0.95 11.08 0.66
C VAL A 14 2.19 11.44 -0.15
N ASP A 15 2.84 12.54 0.19
CA ASP A 15 4.20 12.84 -0.22
C ASP A 15 5.18 12.26 0.80
N THR A 16 6.03 11.35 0.35
CA THR A 16 6.92 10.58 1.24
C THR A 16 8.37 10.92 0.96
N CYS A 17 9.13 11.26 2.01
CA CYS A 17 10.58 11.32 1.94
C CYS A 17 11.15 9.92 2.17
N ILE A 18 11.80 9.33 1.15
CA ILE A 18 12.29 7.94 1.21
C ILE A 18 13.26 7.76 2.38
N GLY A 19 12.91 6.89 3.32
CA GLY A 19 13.71 6.54 4.49
C GLY A 19 13.61 7.49 5.68
N ASP A 20 12.95 8.64 5.55
CA ASP A 20 12.74 9.57 6.67
C ASP A 20 11.42 9.24 7.41
N THR A 21 11.51 8.28 8.32
CA THR A 21 10.35 7.80 9.08
C THR A 21 9.71 8.92 9.91
N GLN A 22 10.50 9.80 10.51
CA GLN A 22 9.97 10.87 11.36
C GLN A 22 9.14 11.88 10.56
N TYR A 23 9.66 12.33 9.42
CA TYR A 23 8.93 13.20 8.50
C TYR A 23 7.64 12.53 8.01
N ASN A 24 7.75 11.27 7.55
CA ASN A 24 6.63 10.56 6.95
C ASN A 24 5.49 10.29 7.96
N LEU A 25 5.81 9.89 9.19
CA LEU A 25 4.81 9.70 10.25
C LEU A 25 4.11 11.01 10.62
N ALA A 26 4.85 12.11 10.72
CA ALA A 26 4.27 13.44 10.98
C ALA A 26 3.35 13.88 9.84
N ARG A 27 3.74 13.61 8.58
CA ARG A 27 2.95 13.91 7.40
C ARG A 27 1.66 13.10 7.33
N CYS A 28 1.76 11.78 7.58
CA CYS A 28 0.61 10.89 7.64
C CYS A 28 -0.36 11.31 8.77
N LYS A 29 0.16 11.66 9.95
CA LYS A 29 -0.65 12.16 11.05
C LYS A 29 -1.48 13.37 10.63
N ALA A 30 -0.87 14.39 10.02
CA ALA A 30 -1.57 15.59 9.58
C ALA A 30 -2.70 15.27 8.60
N LEU A 31 -2.45 14.41 7.59
CA LEU A 31 -3.47 14.02 6.61
C LEU A 31 -4.60 13.18 7.23
N VAL A 32 -4.30 12.33 8.22
CA VAL A 32 -5.34 11.59 8.97
C VAL A 32 -6.20 12.56 9.77
N GLU A 33 -5.60 13.55 10.44
CA GLU A 33 -6.33 14.58 11.19
C GLU A 33 -7.23 15.41 10.26
N ASP A 34 -6.76 15.81 9.08
CA ASP A 34 -7.56 16.48 8.04
C ASP A 34 -8.76 15.63 7.59
N ALA A 35 -8.53 14.32 7.36
CA ALA A 35 -9.60 13.40 7.01
C ALA A 35 -10.65 13.25 8.13
N CYS A 36 -10.20 13.17 9.38
CA CYS A 36 -11.10 13.11 10.54
C CYS A 36 -11.91 14.41 10.70
N GLN A 37 -11.30 15.58 10.51
CA GLN A 37 -12.00 16.87 10.54
C GLN A 37 -13.05 16.96 9.42
N ALA A 38 -12.79 16.35 8.28
CA ALA A 38 -13.75 16.23 7.18
C ALA A 38 -14.81 15.13 7.40
N GLY A 39 -14.81 14.45 8.55
CA GLY A 39 -15.82 13.48 8.96
C GLY A 39 -15.61 12.07 8.41
N ALA A 40 -14.40 11.72 7.96
CA ALA A 40 -14.09 10.37 7.54
C ALA A 40 -14.13 9.39 8.73
N GLN A 41 -14.77 8.25 8.53
CA GLN A 41 -14.90 7.18 9.53
C GLN A 41 -13.94 6.01 9.23
N TRP A 42 -13.56 5.85 7.97
CA TRP A 42 -12.60 4.85 7.49
C TRP A 42 -11.53 5.54 6.66
N ILE A 43 -10.26 5.30 7.01
CA ILE A 43 -9.12 6.00 6.42
C ILE A 43 -8.06 5.00 6.01
N ALA A 44 -7.62 5.05 4.75
CA ALA A 44 -6.52 4.27 4.24
C ALA A 44 -5.25 5.11 4.12
N LEU A 45 -4.12 4.61 4.64
CA LEU A 45 -2.77 5.04 4.34
C LEU A 45 -2.16 4.11 3.28
N PRO A 46 -1.19 4.60 2.47
CA PRO A 46 -0.62 3.81 1.39
C PRO A 46 0.35 2.72 1.88
N GLU A 47 0.83 1.94 0.94
CA GLU A 47 1.92 0.98 1.15
C GLU A 47 3.20 1.71 1.58
N PHE A 48 3.93 1.18 2.58
CA PHE A 48 5.15 1.79 3.13
C PHE A 48 4.98 3.26 3.55
N PHE A 49 3.83 3.58 4.17
CA PHE A 49 3.49 4.97 4.50
C PHE A 49 4.54 5.67 5.38
N ASN A 50 5.32 4.91 6.15
CA ASN A 50 6.34 5.41 7.07
C ASN A 50 7.71 5.62 6.43
N THR A 51 8.04 4.92 5.33
CA THR A 51 9.40 4.94 4.75
C THR A 51 9.42 5.24 3.26
N GLY A 52 8.34 4.95 2.51
CA GLY A 52 8.47 4.66 1.09
C GLY A 52 9.50 3.54 0.85
N VAL A 53 9.68 3.09 -0.39
CA VAL A 53 10.72 2.10 -0.73
C VAL A 53 11.41 2.48 -2.04
N SER A 54 12.75 2.51 -1.99
CA SER A 54 13.61 2.60 -3.15
C SER A 54 14.86 1.73 -2.94
N TRP A 55 15.73 1.61 -3.94
CA TRP A 55 16.98 0.87 -3.75
C TRP A 55 17.99 1.68 -2.94
N GLN A 56 17.76 1.73 -1.63
CA GLN A 56 18.65 2.41 -0.66
C GLN A 56 18.98 1.45 0.50
N PRO A 57 20.25 1.03 0.66
CA PRO A 57 20.63 0.12 1.74
C PRO A 57 20.28 0.61 3.16
N SER A 58 20.22 1.93 3.37
CA SER A 58 19.86 2.55 4.64
C SER A 58 18.44 2.25 5.11
N LEU A 59 17.51 1.87 4.20
CA LEU A 59 16.14 1.48 4.56
C LEU A 59 16.07 0.30 5.54
N VAL A 60 17.13 -0.51 5.63
CA VAL A 60 17.21 -1.58 6.64
C VAL A 60 17.10 -1.05 8.07
N ASN A 61 17.57 0.18 8.31
CA ASN A 61 17.52 0.84 9.61
C ASN A 61 16.13 1.39 9.96
N ALA A 62 15.23 1.49 8.97
CA ALA A 62 13.86 1.94 9.13
C ALA A 62 12.85 0.77 9.23
N ILE A 63 13.34 -0.47 9.28
CA ILE A 63 12.49 -1.65 9.53
C ILE A 63 12.12 -1.66 11.01
N GLU A 64 10.83 -1.65 11.30
CA GLU A 64 10.27 -1.61 12.64
C GLU A 64 9.81 -3.01 13.09
N ASP A 65 9.63 -3.17 14.41
CA ASP A 65 8.90 -4.31 14.95
C ASP A 65 7.39 -4.14 14.75
N GLU A 66 6.62 -5.21 14.90
CA GLU A 66 5.17 -5.20 14.66
C GLU A 66 4.37 -4.23 15.57
N ASN A 67 4.94 -3.82 16.69
CA ASN A 67 4.40 -2.80 17.62
C ASN A 67 5.25 -1.51 17.61
N GLY A 68 6.02 -1.29 16.56
CA GLY A 68 6.87 -0.12 16.39
C GLY A 68 6.11 1.20 16.20
N PRO A 69 6.85 2.30 15.96
CA PRO A 69 6.26 3.64 15.82
C PRO A 69 5.12 3.74 14.82
N SER A 70 5.18 3.00 13.71
CA SER A 70 4.11 2.98 12.70
C SER A 70 2.82 2.36 13.21
N ALA A 71 2.92 1.20 13.87
CA ALA A 71 1.77 0.54 14.51
C ALA A 71 1.17 1.42 15.61
N GLN A 72 2.02 2.05 16.44
CA GLN A 72 1.60 2.96 17.51
C GLN A 72 0.89 4.20 16.96
N LEU A 73 1.34 4.74 15.82
CA LEU A 73 0.66 5.86 15.15
C LEU A 73 -0.75 5.44 14.70
N LEU A 74 -0.86 4.30 13.99
CA LEU A 74 -2.15 3.77 13.54
C LEU A 74 -3.10 3.57 14.72
N GLN A 75 -2.64 2.90 15.78
CA GLN A 75 -3.41 2.61 16.97
C GLN A 75 -3.87 3.88 17.68
N SER A 76 -2.95 4.83 17.94
CA SER A 76 -3.25 6.04 18.68
C SER A 76 -4.23 6.95 17.93
N LEU A 77 -4.05 7.17 16.63
CA LEU A 77 -4.95 8.00 15.83
C LEU A 77 -6.33 7.34 15.67
N SER A 78 -6.36 6.01 15.44
CA SER A 78 -7.62 5.25 15.40
C SER A 78 -8.40 5.36 16.70
N SER A 79 -7.72 5.29 17.85
CA SER A 79 -8.32 5.44 19.18
C SER A 79 -8.78 6.89 19.44
N GLN A 80 -7.92 7.86 19.19
CA GLN A 80 -8.17 9.29 19.43
C GLN A 80 -9.39 9.80 18.67
N HIS A 81 -9.49 9.43 17.38
CA HIS A 81 -10.55 9.90 16.48
C HIS A 81 -11.72 8.94 16.35
N LYS A 82 -11.63 7.76 16.97
CA LYS A 82 -12.67 6.68 16.91
C LYS A 82 -12.98 6.25 15.48
N VAL A 83 -11.94 6.11 14.65
CA VAL A 83 -12.03 5.76 13.23
C VAL A 83 -11.39 4.40 12.95
N VAL A 84 -11.73 3.82 11.79
CA VAL A 84 -10.99 2.71 11.20
C VAL A 84 -9.80 3.30 10.44
N LEU A 85 -8.60 2.83 10.71
CA LEU A 85 -7.36 3.32 10.11
C LEU A 85 -6.44 2.15 9.77
N GLY A 86 -5.95 2.09 8.53
CA GLY A 86 -5.04 1.05 8.09
C GLY A 86 -3.95 1.56 7.16
N GLY A 87 -2.80 0.86 7.16
CA GLY A 87 -1.66 1.15 6.30
C GLY A 87 -0.60 0.07 6.41
N SER A 88 0.37 0.00 5.47
CA SER A 88 1.43 -1.00 5.54
C SER A 88 2.81 -0.40 5.71
N PHE A 89 3.69 -1.16 6.35
CA PHE A 89 5.07 -0.80 6.65
C PHE A 89 5.98 -2.04 6.67
N LEU A 90 7.30 -1.82 6.62
CA LEU A 90 8.29 -2.90 6.77
C LEU A 90 8.33 -3.34 8.23
N CYS A 91 7.89 -4.57 8.48
CA CYS A 91 7.73 -5.17 9.81
C CYS A 91 8.66 -6.35 9.99
N ARG A 92 9.49 -6.34 11.04
CA ARG A 92 10.33 -7.46 11.46
C ARG A 92 9.56 -8.36 12.41
N LEU A 93 9.50 -9.64 12.08
CA LEU A 93 8.87 -10.65 12.90
C LEU A 93 9.86 -11.25 13.92
N ALA A 94 9.32 -11.97 14.90
CA ALA A 94 10.11 -12.61 15.96
C ALA A 94 11.15 -13.63 15.45
N ASP A 95 10.92 -14.25 14.29
CA ASP A 95 11.87 -15.16 13.63
C ASP A 95 12.99 -14.44 12.85
N GLY A 96 13.02 -13.11 12.91
CA GLY A 96 13.97 -12.25 12.20
C GLY A 96 13.67 -12.02 10.73
N SER A 97 12.60 -12.60 10.19
CA SER A 97 12.11 -12.28 8.84
C SER A 97 11.44 -10.91 8.81
N VAL A 98 11.38 -10.31 7.63
CA VAL A 98 10.72 -9.01 7.42
C VAL A 98 9.56 -9.19 6.45
N ARG A 99 8.46 -8.52 6.72
CA ARG A 99 7.24 -8.48 5.90
C ARG A 99 6.89 -7.05 5.53
N ASN A 100 6.18 -6.88 4.43
CA ASN A 100 5.39 -5.68 4.16
C ASN A 100 4.01 -5.94 4.75
N ARG A 101 3.81 -5.49 6.00
CA ARG A 101 2.65 -5.80 6.82
C ARG A 101 1.64 -4.66 6.81
N TYR A 102 0.46 -4.94 6.30
CA TYR A 102 -0.71 -4.06 6.46
C TYR A 102 -1.36 -4.35 7.81
N GLN A 103 -1.56 -3.31 8.61
CA GLN A 103 -2.33 -3.39 9.86
C GLN A 103 -3.56 -2.48 9.77
N CYS A 104 -4.68 -2.96 10.30
CA CYS A 104 -5.93 -2.21 10.38
C CYS A 104 -6.39 -2.13 11.83
N TYR A 105 -6.67 -0.92 12.29
CA TYR A 105 -7.16 -0.65 13.64
C TYR A 105 -8.57 -0.06 13.57
N ASN A 106 -9.42 -0.42 14.52
CA ASN A 106 -10.73 0.18 14.78
C ASN A 106 -10.78 0.69 16.20
N ARG A 107 -10.92 2.01 16.39
CA ARG A 107 -11.01 2.64 17.72
C ARG A 107 -9.85 2.26 18.65
N GLY A 108 -8.67 2.04 18.09
CA GLY A 108 -7.44 1.66 18.80
C GLY A 108 -7.23 0.15 18.99
N GLU A 109 -8.17 -0.69 18.60
CA GLU A 109 -8.02 -2.15 18.62
C GLU A 109 -7.57 -2.67 17.27
N LEU A 110 -6.58 -3.58 17.26
CA LEU A 110 -6.12 -4.24 16.05
C LEU A 110 -7.22 -5.20 15.55
N VAL A 111 -7.76 -4.91 14.36
CA VAL A 111 -8.75 -5.77 13.70
C VAL A 111 -8.08 -6.99 13.08
N GLY A 112 -6.95 -6.76 12.42
CA GLY A 112 -6.17 -7.80 11.78
C GLY A 112 -4.98 -7.22 11.02
N HIS A 113 -4.19 -8.13 10.47
CA HIS A 113 -3.05 -7.78 9.62
C HIS A 113 -3.00 -8.69 8.39
N HIS A 114 -2.26 -8.25 7.38
CA HIS A 114 -1.98 -9.00 6.16
C HIS A 114 -0.54 -8.73 5.73
N ASP A 115 0.20 -9.77 5.43
CA ASP A 115 1.55 -9.69 4.88
C ASP A 115 1.48 -9.83 3.36
N LYS A 116 1.87 -8.78 2.62
CA LYS A 116 1.88 -8.78 1.15
C LYS A 116 2.50 -10.06 0.60
N ASP A 117 1.78 -10.74 -0.28
CA ASP A 117 2.11 -12.10 -0.74
C ASP A 117 3.44 -12.20 -1.52
N LEU A 118 3.78 -11.21 -2.37
CA LEU A 118 5.03 -11.20 -3.14
C LEU A 118 5.63 -9.79 -3.22
N PRO A 119 6.94 -9.64 -2.92
CA PRO A 119 7.65 -8.40 -3.15
C PRO A 119 7.67 -8.00 -4.63
N THR A 120 7.61 -6.70 -4.91
CA THR A 120 7.63 -6.14 -6.26
C THR A 120 9.03 -5.65 -6.60
N MET A 121 9.66 -6.19 -7.65
CA MET A 121 10.98 -5.76 -8.15
C MET A 121 12.05 -5.71 -7.03
N TRP A 122 12.67 -4.53 -6.78
CA TRP A 122 13.70 -4.32 -5.77
C TRP A 122 13.20 -4.38 -4.32
N GLU A 123 11.89 -4.34 -4.08
CA GLU A 123 11.32 -4.59 -2.73
C GLU A 123 11.81 -5.91 -2.15
N SER A 124 12.08 -6.91 -3.01
CA SER A 124 12.66 -8.21 -2.62
C SER A 124 13.96 -8.11 -1.83
N ALA A 125 14.59 -6.92 -1.78
CA ALA A 125 15.77 -6.68 -0.95
C ALA A 125 15.43 -6.40 0.52
N PHE A 126 14.22 -6.00 0.81
CA PHE A 126 13.87 -5.52 2.16
C PHE A 126 12.95 -6.46 2.91
N TYR A 127 12.18 -7.30 2.20
CA TYR A 127 11.26 -8.26 2.83
C TYR A 127 11.02 -9.50 1.98
N GLU A 128 10.48 -10.52 2.56
CA GLU A 128 10.00 -11.74 1.90
C GLU A 128 8.47 -11.80 1.94
N GLY A 129 7.86 -12.50 0.99
CA GLY A 129 6.41 -12.59 0.85
C GLY A 129 5.72 -13.21 2.06
N GLY A 130 4.46 -12.86 2.24
CA GLY A 130 3.59 -13.43 3.28
C GLY A 130 3.30 -14.91 3.07
N ASP A 131 2.70 -15.53 4.05
CA ASP A 131 2.36 -16.94 4.04
C ASP A 131 1.22 -17.25 3.06
N ALA A 132 1.26 -18.41 2.43
CA ALA A 132 0.25 -18.85 1.46
C ALA A 132 -1.18 -18.97 2.05
N GLY A 133 -1.30 -19.10 3.36
CA GLY A 133 -2.57 -19.15 4.08
C GLY A 133 -3.17 -17.78 4.38
N ASP A 134 -2.41 -16.71 4.22
CA ASP A 134 -2.90 -15.34 4.41
C ASP A 134 -3.76 -14.91 3.22
N THR A 135 -5.06 -14.80 3.47
CA THR A 135 -6.05 -14.49 2.43
C THR A 135 -6.28 -13.00 2.22
N GLY A 136 -5.76 -12.13 3.10
CA GLY A 136 -6.05 -10.71 3.13
C GLY A 136 -7.41 -10.37 3.76
N GLU A 137 -8.08 -11.34 4.40
CA GLU A 137 -9.24 -11.09 5.25
C GLU A 137 -8.74 -10.55 6.60
N LEU A 138 -9.11 -9.32 6.96
CA LEU A 138 -8.66 -8.68 8.20
C LEU A 138 -9.56 -8.98 9.40
N GLY A 139 -10.86 -9.15 9.17
CA GLY A 139 -11.85 -9.37 10.23
C GLY A 139 -13.18 -8.70 9.93
N VAL A 140 -13.97 -8.48 10.98
CA VAL A 140 -15.30 -7.88 10.89
C VAL A 140 -15.36 -6.63 11.79
N ILE A 141 -15.85 -5.52 11.25
CA ILE A 141 -16.06 -4.25 11.98
C ILE A 141 -17.53 -3.86 11.85
N ASP A 142 -18.25 -3.81 12.96
CA ASP A 142 -19.68 -3.42 13.02
C ASP A 142 -20.54 -4.20 11.98
N GLY A 143 -20.23 -5.49 11.76
CA GLY A 143 -20.92 -6.37 10.81
C GLY A 143 -20.37 -6.34 9.38
N VAL A 144 -19.42 -5.46 9.06
CA VAL A 144 -18.78 -5.33 7.74
C VAL A 144 -17.54 -6.23 7.69
N ARG A 145 -17.46 -7.15 6.72
CA ARG A 145 -16.27 -8.00 6.48
C ARG A 145 -15.22 -7.19 5.74
N VAL A 146 -14.05 -7.05 6.35
CA VAL A 146 -12.96 -6.21 5.86
C VAL A 146 -11.87 -7.05 5.22
N GLY A 147 -11.50 -6.69 4.01
CA GLY A 147 -10.33 -7.23 3.33
C GLY A 147 -9.28 -6.18 3.02
N THR A 148 -8.10 -6.63 2.66
CA THR A 148 -7.02 -5.76 2.20
C THR A 148 -6.28 -6.35 1.01
N ALA A 149 -5.65 -5.45 0.25
CA ALA A 149 -4.66 -5.77 -0.77
C ALA A 149 -3.65 -4.62 -0.88
N VAL A 150 -2.40 -4.97 -1.17
CA VAL A 150 -1.27 -4.03 -1.16
C VAL A 150 -0.62 -4.00 -2.54
N CYS A 151 -0.66 -2.85 -3.21
CA CYS A 151 0.04 -2.53 -4.46
C CYS A 151 -0.22 -3.55 -5.60
N TRP A 152 0.82 -4.27 -6.04
CA TRP A 152 0.68 -5.26 -7.12
C TRP A 152 -0.17 -6.49 -6.78
N GLU A 153 -0.64 -6.63 -5.54
CA GLU A 153 -1.69 -7.60 -5.25
C GLU A 153 -2.98 -7.30 -6.02
N PHE A 154 -3.32 -6.01 -6.20
CA PHE A 154 -4.43 -5.61 -7.08
C PHE A 154 -4.22 -6.04 -8.54
N LEU A 155 -2.97 -6.21 -8.98
CA LEU A 155 -2.64 -6.66 -10.34
C LEU A 155 -2.69 -8.19 -10.50
N ARG A 156 -2.95 -8.95 -9.42
CA ARG A 156 -2.96 -10.42 -9.45
C ARG A 156 -4.37 -11.00 -9.33
N THR A 157 -4.69 -11.95 -10.19
CA THR A 157 -5.98 -12.63 -10.15
C THR A 157 -6.18 -13.45 -8.88
N ALA A 158 -5.08 -13.92 -8.26
CA ALA A 158 -5.13 -14.62 -6.97
C ALA A 158 -5.78 -13.77 -5.88
N THR A 159 -5.48 -12.47 -5.81
CA THR A 159 -6.09 -11.53 -4.86
C THR A 159 -7.60 -11.44 -5.05
N SER A 160 -8.05 -11.23 -6.29
CA SER A 160 -9.48 -11.20 -6.58
C SER A 160 -10.18 -12.53 -6.23
N ARG A 161 -9.53 -13.69 -6.48
CA ARG A 161 -10.10 -15.00 -6.11
C ARG A 161 -10.23 -15.20 -4.61
N ARG A 162 -9.21 -14.81 -3.84
CA ARG A 162 -9.20 -15.03 -2.38
C ARG A 162 -10.17 -14.12 -1.62
N LEU A 163 -10.46 -12.90 -2.14
CA LEU A 163 -11.35 -11.93 -1.48
C LEU A 163 -12.81 -12.03 -1.94
N ARG A 164 -13.05 -12.55 -3.16
CA ARG A 164 -14.41 -12.67 -3.73
C ARG A 164 -15.33 -13.52 -2.85
N GLY A 165 -16.51 -12.99 -2.53
CA GLY A 165 -17.51 -13.66 -1.69
C GLY A 165 -17.20 -13.61 -0.19
N LYS A 166 -16.10 -12.96 0.21
CA LYS A 166 -15.62 -12.99 1.60
C LYS A 166 -15.54 -11.64 2.28
N VAL A 167 -15.58 -10.55 1.52
CA VAL A 167 -15.39 -9.19 2.03
C VAL A 167 -16.46 -8.25 1.50
N ASP A 168 -16.86 -7.30 2.32
CA ASP A 168 -17.84 -6.24 2.00
C ASP A 168 -17.14 -4.92 1.61
N VAL A 169 -15.87 -4.76 1.98
CA VAL A 169 -15.01 -3.64 1.63
C VAL A 169 -13.55 -4.06 1.60
N ILE A 170 -12.77 -3.46 0.72
CA ILE A 170 -11.32 -3.60 0.67
C ILE A 170 -10.69 -2.25 1.04
N ILE A 171 -9.77 -2.27 2.01
CA ILE A 171 -8.97 -1.11 2.40
C ILE A 171 -7.50 -1.41 2.12
N GLY A 172 -6.80 -0.51 1.41
CA GLY A 172 -5.39 -0.77 1.05
C GLY A 172 -4.74 0.41 0.34
N GLY A 173 -3.60 0.18 -0.27
CA GLY A 173 -2.88 1.23 -0.97
C GLY A 173 -1.67 0.73 -1.74
N SER A 174 -1.05 1.64 -2.48
CA SER A 174 0.06 1.32 -3.38
C SER A 174 1.22 2.30 -3.25
N HIS A 175 2.41 1.78 -3.54
CA HIS A 175 3.63 2.52 -3.77
C HIS A 175 4.07 2.26 -5.23
N TRP A 176 3.34 2.83 -6.18
CA TRP A 176 3.47 2.52 -7.61
C TRP A 176 4.45 3.49 -8.28
N TRP A 177 5.51 2.95 -8.89
CA TRP A 177 6.56 3.73 -9.55
C TRP A 177 6.20 4.08 -11.00
N SER A 178 6.60 5.29 -11.44
CA SER A 178 6.57 5.69 -12.84
C SER A 178 7.59 4.91 -13.68
N ILE A 179 7.49 5.00 -14.99
CA ILE A 179 8.61 4.68 -15.89
C ILE A 179 9.72 5.70 -15.65
N PRO A 180 11.03 5.35 -15.76
CA PRO A 180 12.11 6.31 -15.54
C PRO A 180 12.02 7.54 -16.46
N GLU A 181 11.88 8.74 -15.88
CA GLU A 181 11.78 10.02 -16.61
C GLU A 181 13.08 10.40 -17.32
N ASN A 182 14.22 9.96 -16.78
CA ASN A 182 15.51 10.17 -17.39
C ASN A 182 15.75 9.30 -18.65
N TRP A 183 14.74 8.51 -19.07
CA TRP A 183 14.67 7.83 -20.37
C TRP A 183 13.52 8.39 -21.21
N PRO A 184 13.62 9.64 -21.71
CA PRO A 184 12.46 10.41 -22.19
C PRO A 184 11.66 9.74 -23.29
N VAL A 185 12.31 9.02 -24.21
CA VAL A 185 11.62 8.29 -25.29
C VAL A 185 10.80 7.12 -24.73
N LEU A 186 11.37 6.33 -23.83
CA LEU A 186 10.65 5.20 -23.20
C LEU A 186 9.56 5.72 -22.26
N TYR A 187 9.85 6.78 -21.51
CA TYR A 187 8.89 7.43 -20.64
C TYR A 187 7.64 7.86 -21.42
N SER A 188 7.81 8.68 -22.45
CA SER A 188 6.67 9.19 -23.24
C SER A 188 5.82 8.08 -23.88
N TRP A 189 6.43 6.94 -24.18
CA TRP A 189 5.72 5.82 -24.81
C TRP A 189 5.05 4.89 -23.81
N LEU A 190 5.67 4.60 -22.65
CA LEU A 190 5.22 3.57 -21.71
C LEU A 190 4.47 4.13 -20.51
N GLU A 191 4.77 5.36 -20.09
CA GLU A 191 4.20 5.98 -18.89
C GLU A 191 2.67 6.12 -18.93
N PRO A 192 2.03 6.52 -20.04
CA PRO A 192 0.57 6.61 -20.08
C PRO A 192 -0.13 5.28 -19.73
N ALA A 193 0.41 4.16 -20.23
CA ALA A 193 -0.14 2.83 -19.95
C ALA A 193 0.19 2.36 -18.53
N ASN A 194 1.35 2.75 -17.96
CA ASN A 194 1.75 2.46 -16.59
C ASN A 194 0.83 3.17 -15.59
N ARG A 195 0.63 4.47 -15.77
CA ARG A 195 -0.28 5.29 -14.98
C ARG A 195 -1.73 4.80 -15.06
N GLU A 196 -2.21 4.48 -16.25
CA GLU A 196 -3.53 3.91 -16.45
C GLU A 196 -3.68 2.57 -15.68
N ASN A 197 -2.65 1.74 -15.70
CA ASN A 197 -2.66 0.45 -15.01
C ASN A 197 -2.73 0.61 -13.50
N SER A 198 -2.10 1.63 -12.90
CA SER A 198 -2.12 1.84 -11.44
C SER A 198 -3.53 2.04 -10.90
N LEU A 199 -4.41 2.73 -11.64
CA LEU A 199 -5.80 2.97 -11.27
C LEU A 199 -6.73 1.85 -11.75
N LYS A 200 -6.64 1.48 -13.03
CA LYS A 200 -7.56 0.47 -13.60
C LYS A 200 -7.45 -0.91 -12.98
N THR A 201 -6.28 -1.26 -12.46
CA THR A 201 -6.08 -2.50 -11.72
C THR A 201 -6.95 -2.56 -10.47
N VAL A 202 -7.06 -1.46 -9.74
CA VAL A 202 -7.91 -1.36 -8.53
C VAL A 202 -9.40 -1.42 -8.92
N GLN A 203 -9.79 -0.70 -10.00
CA GLN A 203 -11.16 -0.75 -10.52
C GLN A 203 -11.57 -2.16 -10.98
N ASP A 204 -10.69 -2.86 -11.69
CA ASP A 204 -10.94 -4.23 -12.13
C ASP A 204 -11.05 -5.19 -10.94
N THR A 205 -10.22 -5.01 -9.90
CA THR A 205 -10.31 -5.81 -8.67
C THR A 205 -11.64 -5.58 -7.95
N ALA A 206 -12.08 -4.33 -7.78
CA ALA A 206 -13.38 -4.01 -7.18
C ALA A 206 -14.52 -4.73 -7.92
N ARG A 207 -14.53 -4.63 -9.25
CA ARG A 207 -15.54 -5.26 -10.11
C ARG A 207 -15.52 -6.79 -10.06
N LEU A 208 -14.35 -7.42 -9.94
CA LEU A 208 -14.19 -8.88 -9.90
C LEU A 208 -14.48 -9.46 -8.52
N VAL A 209 -14.25 -8.70 -7.47
CA VAL A 209 -14.59 -9.08 -6.08
C VAL A 209 -16.04 -8.75 -5.78
N GLY A 210 -16.57 -7.65 -6.30
CA GLY A 210 -17.91 -7.13 -6.00
C GLY A 210 -17.92 -6.27 -4.73
N ALA A 211 -16.79 -5.75 -4.28
CA ALA A 211 -16.66 -4.95 -3.08
C ALA A 211 -16.02 -3.59 -3.37
N PRO A 212 -16.47 -2.49 -2.73
CA PRO A 212 -15.85 -1.18 -2.85
C PRO A 212 -14.42 -1.20 -2.31
N ILE A 213 -13.57 -0.30 -2.83
CA ILE A 213 -12.16 -0.18 -2.45
C ILE A 213 -11.84 1.24 -2.02
N ILE A 214 -11.18 1.36 -0.86
CA ILE A 214 -10.55 2.59 -0.37
C ILE A 214 -9.05 2.42 -0.63
N HIS A 215 -8.52 3.10 -1.67
CA HIS A 215 -7.15 2.92 -2.17
C HIS A 215 -6.31 4.17 -1.97
N ALA A 216 -5.35 4.12 -1.06
CA ALA A 216 -4.37 5.17 -0.81
C ALA A 216 -3.14 5.07 -1.73
N SER A 217 -2.41 6.16 -1.94
CA SER A 217 -1.22 6.19 -2.80
C SER A 217 -0.19 7.23 -2.38
N HIS A 218 0.97 7.24 -3.04
CA HIS A 218 2.02 8.25 -2.89
C HIS A 218 2.14 9.11 -4.16
N CYS A 219 2.62 10.35 -4.00
CA CYS A 219 2.72 11.31 -5.10
C CYS A 219 3.99 12.18 -5.03
N ASN A 220 5.15 11.59 -4.83
CA ASN A 220 6.41 12.32 -4.73
C ASN A 220 7.44 11.84 -5.76
N ASP A 221 8.34 12.75 -6.13
CA ASP A 221 9.49 12.43 -6.95
C ASP A 221 10.57 11.76 -6.10
N PHE A 222 11.33 10.88 -6.71
CA PHE A 222 12.52 10.30 -6.08
C PHE A 222 13.54 9.82 -7.10
N SER A 223 14.76 9.58 -6.62
CA SER A 223 15.80 8.93 -7.41
C SER A 223 16.57 7.92 -6.59
N CYS A 224 17.01 6.83 -7.22
CA CYS A 224 17.85 5.82 -6.59
C CYS A 224 18.72 5.10 -7.62
N PRO A 225 19.82 4.46 -7.20
CA PRO A 225 20.55 3.53 -8.06
C PRO A 225 19.65 2.39 -8.54
N MET A 226 19.87 1.89 -9.75
CA MET A 226 19.19 0.68 -10.24
C MET A 226 19.98 -0.58 -9.86
N PRO A 227 19.37 -1.56 -9.17
CA PRO A 227 20.08 -2.77 -8.76
C PRO A 227 20.69 -3.51 -9.94
N GLY A 228 22.00 -3.80 -9.83
CA GLY A 228 22.74 -4.57 -10.85
C GLY A 228 23.02 -3.85 -12.16
N LEU A 229 22.66 -2.56 -12.27
CA LEU A 229 22.92 -1.74 -13.44
C LEU A 229 23.67 -0.45 -13.02
N PRO A 230 24.63 0.06 -13.82
CA PRO A 230 25.28 1.33 -13.54
C PRO A 230 24.41 2.53 -13.95
N LEU A 231 23.14 2.49 -13.60
CA LEU A 231 22.13 3.47 -13.98
C LEU A 231 21.42 4.01 -12.73
N THR A 232 20.90 5.23 -12.86
CA THR A 232 20.05 5.84 -11.85
C THR A 232 18.61 5.86 -12.36
N TYR A 233 17.70 5.39 -11.54
CA TYR A 233 16.27 5.67 -11.71
C TYR A 233 16.00 7.10 -11.23
N ARG A 234 15.29 7.88 -12.05
CA ARG A 234 14.65 9.14 -11.66
C ARG A 234 13.20 9.08 -12.13
N GLY A 235 12.28 9.36 -11.25
CA GLY A 235 10.85 9.31 -11.55
C GLY A 235 10.03 9.68 -10.34
N HIS A 236 8.77 9.37 -10.38
CA HIS A 236 7.81 9.68 -9.32
C HIS A 236 6.96 8.46 -8.94
N LEU A 237 6.19 8.64 -7.87
CA LEU A 237 5.11 7.73 -7.49
C LEU A 237 3.80 8.25 -8.07
N GLU A 238 3.04 7.37 -8.72
CA GLU A 238 1.96 7.71 -9.66
C GLU A 238 0.78 8.50 -9.08
N GLY A 239 0.68 8.62 -7.76
CA GLY A 239 -0.55 9.13 -7.16
C GLY A 239 -1.68 8.13 -7.32
N GLN A 240 -2.84 8.59 -7.78
CA GLN A 240 -4.03 7.78 -8.06
C GLN A 240 -4.72 7.24 -6.79
N ALA A 241 -4.65 7.99 -5.66
CA ALA A 241 -5.50 7.68 -4.52
C ALA A 241 -6.98 7.78 -4.95
N ALA A 242 -7.79 6.78 -4.58
CA ALA A 242 -9.13 6.66 -5.11
C ALA A 242 -10.09 5.96 -4.15
N VAL A 243 -11.37 6.29 -4.27
CA VAL A 243 -12.47 5.52 -3.73
C VAL A 243 -13.30 4.98 -4.89
N ILE A 244 -13.53 3.67 -4.90
CA ILE A 244 -14.12 2.92 -6.02
C ILE A 244 -15.27 2.08 -5.46
N ASP A 245 -16.41 2.05 -6.14
CA ASP A 245 -17.56 1.20 -5.72
C ASP A 245 -17.36 -0.27 -6.14
N GLY A 246 -18.23 -1.16 -5.66
CA GLY A 246 -18.16 -2.59 -5.96
C GLY A 246 -18.38 -2.95 -7.44
N GLN A 247 -18.85 -2.00 -8.27
CA GLN A 247 -18.96 -2.15 -9.73
C GLN A 247 -17.69 -1.72 -10.47
N GLY A 248 -16.68 -1.22 -9.74
CA GLY A 248 -15.43 -0.68 -10.29
C GLY A 248 -15.55 0.75 -10.81
N LYS A 249 -16.63 1.47 -10.46
CA LYS A 249 -16.81 2.87 -10.83
C LYS A 249 -16.00 3.76 -9.87
N LEU A 250 -15.28 4.70 -10.45
CA LEU A 250 -14.53 5.72 -9.71
C LEU A 250 -15.51 6.73 -9.09
N ILE A 251 -15.55 6.79 -7.76
CA ILE A 251 -16.42 7.71 -6.99
C ILE A 251 -15.67 9.00 -6.68
N ALA A 252 -14.44 8.89 -6.20
CA ALA A 252 -13.55 10.02 -5.96
C ALA A 252 -12.11 9.62 -6.26
N HIS A 253 -11.29 10.59 -6.67
CA HIS A 253 -9.94 10.33 -7.15
C HIS A 253 -9.06 11.57 -7.02
N ARG A 254 -7.76 11.33 -6.82
CA ARG A 254 -6.73 12.37 -6.79
C ARG A 254 -5.58 11.96 -7.67
N THR A 255 -5.21 12.82 -8.64
CA THR A 255 -4.08 12.56 -9.56
C THR A 255 -2.75 12.97 -8.92
N TYR A 256 -1.63 12.53 -9.52
CA TYR A 256 -0.30 12.95 -9.12
C TYR A 256 -0.14 14.48 -9.11
N GLU A 257 -0.63 15.15 -10.15
CA GLU A 257 -0.51 16.61 -10.32
C GLU A 257 -1.27 17.41 -9.25
N GLN A 258 -2.25 16.81 -8.60
CA GLN A 258 -2.95 17.44 -7.48
C GLN A 258 -2.16 17.40 -6.16
N GLY A 259 -1.03 16.69 -6.15
CA GLY A 259 -0.16 16.57 -4.99
C GLY A 259 -0.79 15.81 -3.82
N PRO A 260 -0.20 15.91 -2.61
CA PRO A 260 -0.70 15.24 -1.41
C PRO A 260 -2.06 15.78 -0.95
N GLY A 261 -2.87 14.92 -0.31
CA GLY A 261 -4.16 15.32 0.23
C GLY A 261 -5.13 14.18 0.46
N VAL A 262 -6.36 14.52 0.80
CA VAL A 262 -7.42 13.60 1.18
C VAL A 262 -8.39 13.42 0.03
N VAL A 263 -8.74 12.17 -0.28
CA VAL A 263 -9.82 11.79 -1.22
C VAL A 263 -11.00 11.30 -0.40
N LEU A 264 -12.06 12.10 -0.34
CA LEU A 264 -13.28 11.80 0.43
C LEU A 264 -14.39 11.29 -0.46
N ALA A 265 -15.12 10.29 0.02
CA ALA A 265 -16.35 9.81 -0.61
C ALA A 265 -17.31 9.22 0.43
N GLU A 266 -18.56 9.08 0.02
CA GLU A 266 -19.54 8.25 0.73
C GLU A 266 -19.78 6.97 -0.08
N ILE A 267 -19.63 5.82 0.55
CA ILE A 267 -19.80 4.50 -0.08
C ILE A 267 -20.73 3.61 0.76
N CYS A 268 -21.41 2.70 0.08
CA CYS A 268 -22.04 1.56 0.70
C CYS A 268 -21.01 0.44 0.85
N MET A 269 -20.76 0.01 2.08
CA MET A 269 -19.87 -1.10 2.38
C MET A 269 -20.66 -2.41 2.37
N GLN A 270 -20.98 -2.88 1.20
CA GLN A 270 -21.70 -4.13 1.00
C GLN A 270 -21.18 -4.81 -0.26
N GLU A 271 -20.93 -6.11 -0.14
CA GLU A 271 -20.65 -6.93 -1.31
C GLU A 271 -21.86 -6.94 -2.26
N ILE A 272 -21.56 -6.79 -3.55
CA ILE A 272 -22.55 -6.95 -4.63
C ILE A 272 -22.17 -8.15 -5.50
N GLU A 273 -23.10 -8.61 -6.33
CA GLU A 273 -22.79 -9.67 -7.30
C GLU A 273 -21.65 -9.22 -8.22
N PRO A 274 -20.51 -9.95 -8.25
CA PRO A 274 -19.38 -9.59 -9.06
C PRO A 274 -19.69 -9.62 -10.55
N ALA A 275 -19.26 -8.60 -11.29
CA ALA A 275 -19.62 -8.36 -12.68
C ALA A 275 -19.13 -9.43 -13.67
N ALA A 276 -18.09 -10.21 -13.31
CA ALA A 276 -17.50 -11.24 -14.18
C ALA A 276 -16.73 -12.30 -13.37
N PRO A 277 -16.49 -13.49 -13.93
CA PRO A 277 -15.57 -14.45 -13.33
C PRO A 277 -14.13 -13.93 -13.35
N VAL A 278 -13.35 -14.30 -12.32
CA VAL A 278 -11.92 -13.95 -12.27
C VAL A 278 -11.18 -14.74 -13.39
N PRO A 279 -10.39 -14.06 -14.25
CA PRO A 279 -9.68 -14.73 -15.34
C PRO A 279 -8.69 -15.78 -14.83
N ASP A 280 -8.56 -16.89 -15.56
CA ASP A 280 -7.59 -17.94 -15.25
C ASP A 280 -6.21 -17.64 -15.85
N ARG A 281 -5.52 -16.71 -15.21
CA ARG A 281 -4.15 -16.27 -15.51
C ARG A 281 -3.56 -15.62 -14.28
N PHE A 282 -2.23 -15.45 -14.22
CA PHE A 282 -1.56 -14.89 -13.04
C PHE A 282 -1.81 -13.37 -12.90
N TRP A 283 -1.63 -12.61 -13.99
CA TRP A 283 -1.75 -11.15 -14.00
C TRP A 283 -3.11 -10.72 -14.52
N LEU A 284 -3.79 -9.86 -13.78
CA LEU A 284 -5.07 -9.28 -14.20
C LEU A 284 -4.90 -8.37 -15.42
N ARG A 285 -3.83 -7.61 -15.46
CA ARG A 285 -3.47 -6.70 -16.56
C ARG A 285 -2.02 -6.92 -17.01
N ARG A 286 -1.69 -6.49 -18.24
CA ARG A 286 -0.32 -6.54 -18.76
C ARG A 286 0.54 -5.51 -18.04
N ARG A 287 1.71 -5.90 -17.56
CA ARG A 287 2.64 -5.02 -16.83
C ARG A 287 3.51 -4.15 -17.75
N GLY A 288 3.62 -4.49 -19.02
CA GLY A 288 4.64 -3.95 -19.90
C GLY A 288 5.97 -4.71 -19.83
N LEU A 289 6.87 -4.48 -20.79
CA LEU A 289 8.13 -5.21 -20.90
C LEU A 289 9.15 -4.82 -19.83
N ILE A 290 9.31 -3.51 -19.55
CA ILE A 290 10.27 -3.01 -18.56
C ILE A 290 9.90 -3.47 -17.15
N PRO A 291 8.66 -3.27 -16.64
CA PRO A 291 8.26 -3.83 -15.36
C PRO A 291 8.39 -5.35 -15.28
N ALA A 292 8.11 -6.07 -16.37
CA ALA A 292 8.25 -7.54 -16.39
C ALA A 292 9.71 -7.99 -16.27
N PHE A 293 10.62 -7.35 -17.00
CA PHE A 293 12.06 -7.59 -16.90
C PHE A 293 12.60 -7.25 -15.50
N SER A 294 12.26 -6.07 -15.01
CA SER A 294 12.67 -5.60 -13.66
C SER A 294 12.16 -6.53 -12.55
N TRP A 295 10.95 -7.07 -12.67
CA TRP A 295 10.43 -8.06 -11.72
C TRP A 295 11.35 -9.27 -11.58
N HIS A 296 11.83 -9.83 -12.69
CA HIS A 296 12.69 -11.02 -12.65
C HIS A 296 14.10 -10.67 -12.18
N LEU A 297 14.75 -9.67 -12.79
CA LEU A 297 16.12 -9.30 -12.47
C LEU A 297 16.26 -8.84 -11.03
N HIS A 298 15.47 -7.84 -10.63
CA HIS A 298 15.54 -7.27 -9.29
C HIS A 298 15.02 -8.24 -8.22
N GLY A 299 14.09 -9.11 -8.57
CA GLY A 299 13.64 -10.18 -7.68
C GLY A 299 14.76 -11.16 -7.31
N VAL A 300 15.64 -11.52 -8.25
CA VAL A 300 16.80 -12.39 -7.97
C VAL A 300 17.85 -11.65 -7.14
N LEU A 301 18.25 -10.45 -7.58
CA LEU A 301 19.26 -9.64 -6.90
C LEU A 301 18.80 -9.22 -5.51
N GLY A 302 17.55 -8.81 -5.37
CA GLY A 302 16.96 -8.39 -4.10
C GLY A 302 16.92 -9.52 -3.08
N ARG A 303 16.41 -10.71 -3.44
CA ARG A 303 16.39 -11.86 -2.53
C ARG A 303 17.78 -12.27 -2.04
N ARG A 304 18.81 -12.17 -2.91
CA ARG A 304 20.20 -12.42 -2.50
C ARG A 304 20.65 -11.38 -1.49
N TRP A 305 20.38 -10.11 -1.76
CA TRP A 305 20.76 -8.99 -0.89
C TRP A 305 20.02 -9.08 0.47
N TYR A 306 18.72 -9.41 0.47
CA TYR A 306 17.91 -9.63 1.66
C TYR A 306 18.53 -10.67 2.60
N LYS A 307 18.87 -11.84 2.05
CA LYS A 307 19.50 -12.92 2.83
C LYS A 307 20.83 -12.52 3.47
N GLN A 308 21.59 -11.66 2.81
CA GLN A 308 22.91 -11.22 3.29
C GLN A 308 22.84 -10.04 4.26
N ASN A 309 21.86 -9.17 4.11
CA ASN A 309 21.87 -7.85 4.75
C ASN A 309 20.69 -7.56 5.67
N VAL A 310 19.58 -8.29 5.56
CA VAL A 310 18.32 -7.99 6.27
C VAL A 310 17.90 -9.14 7.18
N LYS A 311 17.82 -10.35 6.64
CA LYS A 311 17.34 -11.52 7.38
C LYS A 311 18.27 -11.82 8.57
N GLY A 312 17.68 -11.94 9.77
CA GLY A 312 18.39 -12.28 11.01
C GLY A 312 19.20 -11.13 11.64
N ARG A 313 19.18 -9.91 11.07
CA ARG A 313 19.74 -8.75 11.78
C ARG A 313 18.81 -8.35 12.92
N GLN A 314 19.36 -8.21 14.12
CA GLN A 314 18.63 -7.57 15.21
C GLN A 314 18.45 -6.07 14.91
N PRO A 315 17.35 -5.45 15.38
CA PRO A 315 17.18 -4.00 15.28
C PRO A 315 18.42 -3.33 15.89
N SER A 316 18.98 -2.35 15.19
CA SER A 316 19.97 -1.46 15.83
C SER A 316 19.21 -0.70 16.92
N VAL A 317 19.53 -0.98 18.17
CA VAL A 317 19.08 -0.15 19.28
C VAL A 317 19.66 1.24 19.00
N ALA A 318 18.83 2.15 18.50
CA ALA A 318 19.21 3.55 18.43
C ALA A 318 19.46 4.02 19.87
N THR A 319 20.73 4.16 20.24
CA THR A 319 21.12 4.86 21.47
C THR A 319 20.59 6.28 21.32
N VAL A 320 19.48 6.55 22.00
CA VAL A 320 19.04 7.93 22.24
C VAL A 320 20.13 8.51 23.13
N GLU A 321 21.07 9.25 22.53
CA GLU A 321 21.97 10.08 23.31
C GLU A 321 21.10 11.09 24.06
N ALA A 322 21.11 10.96 25.38
CA ALA A 322 20.48 11.95 26.26
C ALA A 322 21.11 13.31 25.98
N PRO A 323 20.33 14.39 25.88
CA PRO A 323 20.90 15.74 25.74
C PRO A 323 21.83 16.00 26.91
N ALA A 324 23.07 16.40 26.62
CA ALA A 324 24.02 16.86 27.62
C ALA A 324 23.41 18.05 28.39
N GLN A 325 23.44 17.94 29.71
CA GLN A 325 22.99 18.98 30.67
C GLN A 325 23.90 20.20 30.63
#